data_58d11e586707ead73a99f992e9666b33
#
_entry.id   58d11e586707ead73a99f992e9666b33
#
_cell.length_a   1.000
_cell.length_b   1.000
_cell.length_c   1.000
_cell.angle_alpha   90.00
_cell.angle_beta   90.00
_cell.angle_gamma   90.00
#
_symmetry.space_group_name_H-M   'P 1'
#
loop_
_entity.id
_entity.type
_entity.pdbx_description
1 polymer ?
#
loop_
_entity_poly.entity_id
_entity_poly.type
_entity_poly.pdbx_seq_one_letter_code
_entity_poly.pdbx_strand_id
1 'polypeptide(L)'
;MLNDSSNSTLRRLASQVALAVAVLLIGVKTWAWLATGSISLLTSAADGLVDVLASMVTFAGVRYAGRPPDQGHRYGHGKAEAIAALIQSILLAGAAVGLGIESIQRLFVPQPLTEMGLGIWVIIGSTMAAAGLVTMQTYVVKRTGSTAIAADRAHYVTDVAVNIAVLVALVLERFLAWNRADSIGALAISCYMLWNARGMALHALVQLLDSELDMSERERIQSAVLGCAGVHGIHDIRTRDGGDRVFVEFHVEVDGQISVEHGHDIGDRSENAVKALFPAADVIAHVEPVGIQDERLDDRVK
;
A
#
# COMPACT_ATOMS: atom_id res chain seq x y z
N MET A 1 -4.41 14.79 17.80
CA MET A 1 -3.59 13.86 18.60
C MET A 1 -4.24 12.51 18.91
N LEU A 2 -5.53 12.42 19.28
CA LEU A 2 -6.19 11.12 19.58
C LEU A 2 -6.39 10.22 18.33
N ASN A 3 -6.52 10.80 17.14
CA ASN A 3 -6.76 10.04 15.90
C ASN A 3 -5.48 9.36 15.36
N ASP A 4 -4.32 9.94 15.62
CA ASP A 4 -3.03 9.46 15.08
C ASP A 4 -2.49 8.24 15.84
N SER A 5 -2.61 8.24 17.17
CA SER A 5 -2.26 7.08 18.00
C SER A 5 -3.17 5.87 17.74
N SER A 6 -4.46 6.12 17.48
CA SER A 6 -5.42 5.08 17.10
C SER A 6 -5.09 4.47 15.74
N ASN A 7 -4.72 5.28 14.75
CA ASN A 7 -4.36 4.81 13.40
C ASN A 7 -3.06 4.00 13.40
N SER A 8 -2.05 4.43 14.15
CA SER A 8 -0.79 3.68 14.28
C SER A 8 -1.00 2.33 14.97
N THR A 9 -1.86 2.27 15.99
CA THR A 9 -2.24 1.02 16.67
C THR A 9 -2.99 0.08 15.72
N LEU A 10 -3.92 0.60 14.91
CA LEU A 10 -4.66 -0.19 13.92
C LEU A 10 -3.73 -0.80 12.87
N ARG A 11 -2.77 -0.02 12.33
CA ARG A 11 -1.77 -0.52 11.38
C ARG A 11 -0.92 -1.64 11.98
N ARG A 12 -0.42 -1.46 13.20
CA ARG A 12 0.37 -2.49 13.91
C ARG A 12 -0.44 -3.76 14.16
N LEU A 13 -1.67 -3.62 14.65
CA LEU A 13 -2.53 -4.78 14.89
C LEU A 13 -2.82 -5.54 13.60
N ALA A 14 -3.15 -4.84 12.52
CA ALA A 14 -3.44 -5.48 11.24
C ALA A 14 -2.25 -6.26 10.69
N SER A 15 -1.04 -5.69 10.74
CA SER A 15 0.18 -6.38 10.28
C SER A 15 0.55 -7.57 11.17
N GLN A 16 0.31 -7.49 12.48
CA GLN A 16 0.51 -8.62 13.41
C GLN A 16 -0.47 -9.76 13.15
N VAL A 17 -1.76 -9.44 12.95
CA VAL A 17 -2.80 -10.43 12.63
C VAL A 17 -2.50 -11.09 11.29
N ALA A 18 -2.10 -10.32 10.27
CA ALA A 18 -1.72 -10.87 8.96
C ALA A 18 -0.58 -11.88 9.09
N LEU A 19 0.50 -11.52 9.77
CA LEU A 19 1.63 -12.42 10.00
C LEU A 19 1.23 -13.66 10.81
N ALA A 20 0.40 -13.51 11.85
CA ALA A 20 -0.08 -14.63 12.63
C ALA A 20 -0.94 -15.61 11.80
N VAL A 21 -1.83 -15.08 10.95
CA VAL A 21 -2.64 -15.87 10.02
C VAL A 21 -1.76 -16.60 9.01
N ALA A 22 -0.76 -15.93 8.41
CA ALA A 22 0.17 -16.55 7.47
C ALA A 22 0.93 -17.72 8.12
N VAL A 23 1.47 -17.51 9.33
CA VAL A 23 2.17 -18.55 10.08
C VAL A 23 1.23 -19.71 10.46
N LEU A 24 0.00 -19.43 10.84
CA LEU A 24 -1.00 -20.47 11.11
C LEU A 24 -1.31 -21.28 9.85
N LEU A 25 -1.54 -20.63 8.72
CA LEU A 25 -1.89 -21.27 7.45
C LEU A 25 -0.76 -22.17 6.94
N ILE A 26 0.50 -21.71 6.96
CA ILE A 26 1.63 -22.58 6.59
C ILE A 26 1.76 -23.77 7.55
N GLY A 27 1.53 -23.58 8.84
CA GLY A 27 1.53 -24.67 9.83
C GLY A 27 0.48 -25.73 9.51
N VAL A 28 -0.76 -25.33 9.19
CA VAL A 28 -1.85 -26.24 8.79
C VAL A 28 -1.53 -26.95 7.48
N LYS A 29 -1.03 -26.23 6.45
CA LYS A 29 -0.65 -26.80 5.16
C LYS A 29 0.50 -27.82 5.31
N THR A 30 1.52 -27.50 6.11
CA THR A 30 2.65 -28.40 6.40
C THR A 30 2.20 -29.65 7.16
N TRP A 31 1.33 -29.48 8.17
CA TRP A 31 0.76 -30.61 8.88
C TRP A 31 -0.06 -31.52 7.95
N ALA A 32 -0.90 -30.95 7.10
CA ALA A 32 -1.70 -31.71 6.13
C ALA A 32 -0.80 -32.46 5.13
N TRP A 33 0.29 -31.85 4.67
CA TRP A 33 1.30 -32.55 3.84
C TRP A 33 1.94 -33.73 4.58
N LEU A 34 2.42 -33.53 5.80
CA LEU A 34 3.03 -34.61 6.60
C LEU A 34 2.06 -35.77 6.87
N ALA A 35 0.77 -35.48 7.06
CA ALA A 35 -0.27 -36.48 7.32
C ALA A 35 -0.67 -37.28 6.08
N THR A 36 -0.55 -36.69 4.87
CA THR A 36 -1.05 -37.30 3.62
C THR A 36 0.04 -37.72 2.67
N GLY A 37 1.25 -37.15 2.76
CA GLY A 37 2.33 -37.30 1.78
C GLY A 37 2.03 -36.68 0.41
N SER A 38 0.97 -35.86 0.28
CA SER A 38 0.54 -35.27 -0.98
C SER A 38 1.50 -34.21 -1.47
N ILE A 39 2.00 -34.35 -2.73
CA ILE A 39 2.88 -33.38 -3.38
C ILE A 39 2.15 -32.05 -3.58
N SER A 40 0.86 -32.05 -3.87
CA SER A 40 0.05 -30.84 -4.01
C SER A 40 0.00 -30.03 -2.71
N LEU A 41 -0.09 -30.69 -1.56
CA LEU A 41 -0.05 -30.03 -0.26
C LEU A 41 1.36 -29.52 0.08
N LEU A 42 2.41 -30.19 -0.37
CA LEU A 42 3.78 -29.70 -0.24
C LEU A 42 3.98 -28.40 -1.05
N THR A 43 3.50 -28.36 -2.29
CA THR A 43 3.53 -27.15 -3.13
C THR A 43 2.74 -26.01 -2.47
N SER A 44 1.53 -26.30 -1.96
CA SER A 44 0.73 -25.31 -1.23
C SER A 44 1.41 -24.83 0.06
N ALA A 45 2.19 -25.66 0.75
CA ALA A 45 2.97 -25.23 1.91
C ALA A 45 4.18 -24.37 1.49
N ALA A 46 4.81 -24.66 0.35
CA ALA A 46 5.88 -23.82 -0.22
C ALA A 46 5.36 -22.41 -0.59
N ASP A 47 4.17 -22.34 -1.22
CA ASP A 47 3.50 -21.06 -1.49
C ASP A 47 3.20 -20.29 -0.18
N GLY A 48 2.75 -20.99 0.85
CA GLY A 48 2.52 -20.41 2.18
C GLY A 48 3.79 -19.83 2.83
N LEU A 49 4.99 -20.28 2.44
CA LEU A 49 6.23 -19.66 2.88
C LEU A 49 6.41 -18.27 2.26
N VAL A 50 6.03 -18.11 1.01
CA VAL A 50 6.04 -16.80 0.33
C VAL A 50 5.05 -15.85 1.00
N ASP A 51 3.87 -16.34 1.41
CA ASP A 51 2.86 -15.55 2.14
C ASP A 51 3.42 -15.06 3.49
N VAL A 52 4.14 -15.92 4.22
CA VAL A 52 4.80 -15.53 5.47
C VAL A 52 5.86 -14.46 5.23
N LEU A 53 6.70 -14.62 4.22
CA LEU A 53 7.73 -13.62 3.86
C LEU A 53 7.08 -12.29 3.49
N ALA A 54 6.02 -12.31 2.70
CA ALA A 54 5.25 -11.13 2.32
C ALA A 54 4.69 -10.41 3.56
N SER A 55 4.01 -11.14 4.45
CA SER A 55 3.47 -10.56 5.69
C SER A 55 4.57 -10.08 6.66
N MET A 56 5.76 -10.72 6.68
CA MET A 56 6.91 -10.22 7.44
C MET A 56 7.41 -8.88 6.91
N VAL A 57 7.46 -8.71 5.60
CA VAL A 57 7.85 -7.42 4.96
C VAL A 57 6.87 -6.33 5.36
N THR A 58 5.56 -6.58 5.28
CA THR A 58 4.52 -5.64 5.72
C THR A 58 4.65 -5.32 7.21
N PHE A 59 4.81 -6.34 8.05
CA PHE A 59 4.98 -6.14 9.49
C PHE A 59 6.22 -5.29 9.82
N ALA A 60 7.35 -5.58 9.18
CA ALA A 60 8.59 -4.84 9.37
C ALA A 60 8.45 -3.38 8.88
N GLY A 61 7.86 -3.17 7.70
CA GLY A 61 7.60 -1.86 7.12
C GLY A 61 6.72 -0.98 8.02
N VAL A 62 5.56 -1.49 8.44
CA VAL A 62 4.64 -0.79 9.33
C VAL A 62 5.28 -0.50 10.70
N ARG A 63 6.04 -1.47 11.25
CA ARG A 63 6.72 -1.29 12.53
C ARG A 63 7.83 -0.23 12.45
N TYR A 64 8.59 -0.22 11.36
CA TYR A 64 9.66 0.74 11.15
C TYR A 64 9.11 2.13 10.84
N ALA A 65 8.08 2.23 9.99
CA ALA A 65 7.41 3.48 9.66
C ALA A 65 6.81 4.19 10.90
N GLY A 66 6.33 3.41 11.86
CA GLY A 66 5.77 3.95 13.11
C GLY A 66 6.81 4.42 14.14
N ARG A 67 8.12 4.48 13.81
CA ARG A 67 9.13 5.08 14.68
C ARG A 67 9.09 6.60 14.55
N PRO A 68 9.24 7.34 15.66
CA PRO A 68 9.35 8.79 15.61
C PRO A 68 10.61 9.24 14.85
N PRO A 69 10.66 10.50 14.38
CA PRO A 69 11.88 11.09 13.85
C PRO A 69 13.06 10.95 14.83
N ASP A 70 14.25 10.69 14.29
CA ASP A 70 15.49 10.57 15.03
C ASP A 70 16.60 11.43 14.40
N GLN A 71 17.83 11.40 14.96
CA GLN A 71 18.95 12.21 14.46
C GLN A 71 19.33 11.87 13.02
N GLY A 72 19.18 10.61 12.58
CA GLY A 72 19.47 10.15 11.22
C GLY A 72 18.31 10.36 10.24
N HIS A 73 17.08 10.41 10.75
CA HIS A 73 15.86 10.49 9.95
C HIS A 73 14.91 11.56 10.50
N ARG A 74 15.29 12.84 10.32
CA ARG A 74 14.53 13.98 10.85
C ARG A 74 13.14 14.15 10.28
N TYR A 75 12.90 13.68 9.06
CA TYR A 75 11.58 13.62 8.42
C TYR A 75 10.74 12.42 8.83
N GLY A 76 11.24 11.56 9.74
CA GLY A 76 10.58 10.33 10.17
C GLY A 76 10.91 9.13 9.29
N HIS A 77 10.16 8.05 9.51
CA HIS A 77 10.39 6.75 8.87
C HIS A 77 9.20 6.31 8.01
N GLY A 78 8.22 7.19 7.76
CA GLY A 78 6.93 6.85 7.12
C GLY A 78 7.08 6.17 5.76
N LYS A 79 8.08 6.56 4.95
CA LYS A 79 8.36 5.94 3.64
C LYS A 79 8.73 4.45 3.69
N ALA A 80 8.99 3.89 4.88
CA ALA A 80 9.23 2.46 5.02
C ALA A 80 7.99 1.62 4.61
N GLU A 81 6.77 2.16 4.72
CA GLU A 81 5.58 1.50 4.19
C GLU A 81 5.61 1.42 2.65
N ALA A 82 6.04 2.48 1.97
CA ALA A 82 6.18 2.47 0.52
C ALA A 82 7.25 1.48 0.04
N ILE A 83 8.37 1.36 0.77
CA ILE A 83 9.40 0.34 0.49
C ILE A 83 8.81 -1.06 0.65
N ALA A 84 8.07 -1.32 1.72
CA ALA A 84 7.40 -2.60 1.93
C ALA A 84 6.39 -2.91 0.81
N ALA A 85 5.60 -1.93 0.38
CA ALA A 85 4.66 -2.07 -0.73
C ALA A 85 5.36 -2.35 -2.06
N LEU A 86 6.51 -1.73 -2.32
CA LEU A 86 7.31 -1.99 -3.51
C LEU A 86 7.86 -3.43 -3.52
N ILE A 87 8.39 -3.91 -2.38
CA ILE A 87 8.85 -5.30 -2.24
C ILE A 87 7.68 -6.27 -2.46
N GLN A 88 6.52 -6.00 -1.87
CA GLN A 88 5.29 -6.79 -2.07
C GLN A 88 4.88 -6.85 -3.54
N SER A 89 4.96 -5.74 -4.26
CA SER A 89 4.63 -5.69 -5.69
C SER A 89 5.55 -6.58 -6.53
N ILE A 90 6.85 -6.65 -6.18
CA ILE A 90 7.83 -7.52 -6.83
C ILE A 90 7.52 -9.00 -6.55
N LEU A 91 7.20 -9.34 -5.29
CA LEU A 91 6.82 -10.71 -4.91
C LEU A 91 5.55 -11.14 -5.66
N LEU A 92 4.53 -10.27 -5.68
CA LEU A 92 3.28 -10.54 -6.41
C LEU A 92 3.51 -10.71 -7.92
N ALA A 93 4.35 -9.87 -8.53
CA ALA A 93 4.68 -9.99 -9.94
C ALA A 93 5.44 -11.30 -10.23
N GLY A 94 6.37 -11.70 -9.37
CA GLY A 94 7.08 -12.98 -9.49
C GLY A 94 6.15 -14.17 -9.41
N ALA A 95 5.24 -14.20 -8.43
CA ALA A 95 4.21 -15.24 -8.31
C ALA A 95 3.28 -15.27 -9.54
N ALA A 96 2.88 -14.10 -10.05
CA ALA A 96 2.04 -14.00 -11.25
C ALA A 96 2.72 -14.58 -12.48
N VAL A 97 3.99 -14.26 -12.69
CA VAL A 97 4.78 -14.83 -13.82
C VAL A 97 4.88 -16.34 -13.69
N GLY A 98 5.18 -16.86 -12.50
CA GLY A 98 5.24 -18.30 -12.23
C GLY A 98 3.91 -18.98 -12.55
N LEU A 99 2.80 -18.45 -12.02
CA LEU A 99 1.45 -18.98 -12.31
C LEU A 99 1.10 -18.91 -13.79
N GLY A 100 1.48 -17.84 -14.49
CA GLY A 100 1.25 -17.68 -15.92
C GLY A 100 2.01 -18.72 -16.76
N ILE A 101 3.28 -18.96 -16.45
CA ILE A 101 4.10 -19.98 -17.14
C ILE A 101 3.50 -21.37 -16.92
N GLU A 102 3.16 -21.73 -15.68
CA GLU A 102 2.55 -23.02 -15.37
C GLU A 102 1.19 -23.18 -16.05
N SER A 103 0.35 -22.14 -16.04
CA SER A 103 -0.95 -22.14 -16.71
C SER A 103 -0.83 -22.38 -18.22
N ILE A 104 0.15 -21.74 -18.89
CA ILE A 104 0.42 -21.94 -20.31
C ILE A 104 0.87 -23.38 -20.56
N GLN A 105 1.79 -23.93 -19.76
CA GLN A 105 2.23 -25.31 -19.89
C GLN A 105 1.08 -26.32 -19.78
N ARG A 106 0.19 -26.12 -18.78
CA ARG A 106 -0.99 -26.98 -18.56
C ARG A 106 -2.06 -26.83 -19.65
N LEU A 107 -2.11 -25.72 -20.38
CA LEU A 107 -2.97 -25.58 -21.56
C LEU A 107 -2.58 -26.54 -22.69
N PHE A 108 -1.27 -26.76 -22.87
CA PHE A 108 -0.75 -27.70 -23.93
C PHE A 108 -0.71 -29.13 -23.43
N VAL A 109 -0.42 -29.38 -22.16
CA VAL A 109 -0.35 -30.69 -21.53
C VAL A 109 -1.27 -30.72 -20.30
N PRO A 110 -2.59 -30.94 -20.52
CA PRO A 110 -3.56 -30.98 -19.43
C PRO A 110 -3.18 -32.05 -18.39
N GLN A 111 -3.10 -31.65 -17.12
CA GLN A 111 -2.92 -32.60 -16.02
C GLN A 111 -4.26 -32.75 -15.28
N PRO A 112 -4.69 -34.01 -15.01
CA PRO A 112 -5.91 -34.20 -14.22
C PRO A 112 -5.74 -33.62 -12.82
N LEU A 113 -6.75 -32.96 -12.33
CA LEU A 113 -6.80 -32.49 -10.93
C LEU A 113 -6.98 -33.71 -10.01
N THR A 114 -5.87 -34.22 -9.49
CA THR A 114 -5.85 -35.35 -8.56
C THR A 114 -5.93 -34.84 -7.12
N GLU A 115 -6.71 -35.55 -6.29
CA GLU A 115 -6.80 -35.41 -4.84
C GLU A 115 -7.90 -34.48 -4.31
N MET A 116 -9.07 -35.07 -4.14
CA MET A 116 -10.27 -34.35 -3.69
C MET A 116 -10.59 -34.52 -2.18
N GLY A 117 -9.70 -35.09 -1.39
CA GLY A 117 -9.99 -35.36 0.02
C GLY A 117 -9.73 -34.16 0.93
N LEU A 118 -8.75 -34.31 1.79
CA LEU A 118 -8.37 -33.35 2.80
C LEU A 118 -7.92 -32.00 2.20
N GLY A 119 -7.36 -32.01 0.97
CA GLY A 119 -6.93 -30.80 0.25
C GLY A 119 -8.04 -29.77 0.03
N ILE A 120 -9.27 -30.20 -0.32
CA ILE A 120 -10.40 -29.27 -0.51
C ILE A 120 -10.74 -28.55 0.80
N TRP A 121 -10.74 -29.25 1.93
CA TRP A 121 -11.02 -28.62 3.22
C TRP A 121 -9.93 -27.62 3.62
N VAL A 122 -8.68 -27.91 3.29
CA VAL A 122 -7.56 -26.96 3.49
C VAL A 122 -7.74 -25.71 2.61
N ILE A 123 -8.11 -25.87 1.33
CA ILE A 123 -8.39 -24.75 0.42
C ILE A 123 -9.56 -23.91 0.96
N ILE A 124 -10.66 -24.53 1.34
CA ILE A 124 -11.84 -23.82 1.88
C ILE A 124 -11.45 -23.06 3.17
N GLY A 125 -10.80 -23.73 4.10
CA GLY A 125 -10.39 -23.12 5.37
C GLY A 125 -9.41 -21.96 5.17
N SER A 126 -8.40 -22.11 4.30
CA SER A 126 -7.46 -21.05 3.98
C SER A 126 -8.12 -19.87 3.25
N THR A 127 -9.07 -20.14 2.35
CA THR A 127 -9.85 -19.10 1.65
C THR A 127 -10.71 -18.30 2.63
N MET A 128 -11.38 -18.96 3.57
CA MET A 128 -12.17 -18.27 4.59
C MET A 128 -11.28 -17.40 5.51
N ALA A 129 -10.13 -17.91 5.93
CA ALA A 129 -9.17 -17.15 6.75
C ALA A 129 -8.64 -15.93 5.98
N ALA A 130 -8.24 -16.12 4.72
CA ALA A 130 -7.78 -15.03 3.85
C ALA A 130 -8.88 -14.00 3.59
N ALA A 131 -10.12 -14.40 3.34
CA ALA A 131 -11.25 -13.49 3.15
C ALA A 131 -11.56 -12.66 4.41
N GLY A 132 -11.47 -13.28 5.59
CA GLY A 132 -11.57 -12.58 6.87
C GLY A 132 -10.47 -11.53 7.05
N LEU A 133 -9.22 -11.90 6.71
CA LEU A 133 -8.08 -11.00 6.75
C LEU A 133 -8.24 -9.83 5.77
N VAL A 134 -8.63 -10.09 4.51
CA VAL A 134 -8.91 -9.06 3.49
C VAL A 134 -9.98 -8.08 3.97
N THR A 135 -11.03 -8.57 4.63
CA THR A 135 -12.10 -7.72 5.18
C THR A 135 -11.55 -6.78 6.25
N MET A 136 -10.78 -7.30 7.20
CA MET A 136 -10.12 -6.52 8.25
C MET A 136 -9.14 -5.50 7.65
N GLN A 137 -8.26 -5.92 6.74
CA GLN A 137 -7.29 -5.04 6.08
C GLN A 137 -7.97 -3.94 5.27
N THR A 138 -9.10 -4.24 4.61
CA THR A 138 -9.88 -3.24 3.87
C THR A 138 -10.40 -2.15 4.80
N TYR A 139 -10.85 -2.50 5.99
CA TYR A 139 -11.27 -1.53 7.01
C TYR A 139 -10.09 -0.67 7.47
N VAL A 140 -8.93 -1.28 7.74
CA VAL A 140 -7.74 -0.57 8.21
C VAL A 140 -7.20 0.37 7.13
N VAL A 141 -7.08 -0.09 5.87
CA VAL A 141 -6.62 0.74 4.75
C VAL A 141 -7.51 1.96 4.55
N LYS A 142 -8.84 1.79 4.59
CA LYS A 142 -9.78 2.92 4.48
C LYS A 142 -9.64 3.95 5.59
N ARG A 143 -9.19 3.53 6.78
CA ARG A 143 -9.00 4.40 7.95
C ARG A 143 -7.65 5.07 8.01
N THR A 144 -6.62 4.39 7.54
CA THR A 144 -5.23 4.77 7.80
C THR A 144 -4.44 5.17 6.55
N GLY A 145 -4.94 4.84 5.36
CA GLY A 145 -4.21 5.04 4.10
C GLY A 145 -2.92 4.23 3.96
N SER A 146 -2.66 3.23 4.84
CA SER A 146 -1.40 2.47 4.85
C SER A 146 -1.13 1.78 3.52
N THR A 147 -0.04 2.15 2.86
CA THR A 147 0.41 1.59 1.59
C THR A 147 0.88 0.15 1.74
N ALA A 148 1.59 -0.17 2.83
CA ALA A 148 2.05 -1.53 3.12
C ALA A 148 0.88 -2.50 3.35
N ILE A 149 -0.14 -2.10 4.14
CA ILE A 149 -1.31 -2.95 4.37
C ILE A 149 -2.17 -3.07 3.10
N ALA A 150 -2.24 -2.02 2.28
CA ALA A 150 -2.94 -2.09 0.99
C ALA A 150 -2.27 -3.09 0.04
N ALA A 151 -0.94 -3.15 0.03
CA ALA A 151 -0.17 -4.11 -0.74
C ALA A 151 -0.37 -5.56 -0.24
N ASP A 152 -0.28 -5.79 1.06
CA ASP A 152 -0.52 -7.10 1.69
C ASP A 152 -1.96 -7.59 1.43
N ARG A 153 -2.95 -6.68 1.51
CA ARG A 153 -4.34 -6.99 1.15
C ARG A 153 -4.47 -7.43 -0.31
N ALA A 154 -3.79 -6.76 -1.24
CA ALA A 154 -3.85 -7.13 -2.66
C ALA A 154 -3.29 -8.53 -2.91
N HIS A 155 -2.24 -8.93 -2.18
CA HIS A 155 -1.72 -10.29 -2.17
C HIS A 155 -2.80 -11.30 -1.74
N TYR A 156 -3.41 -11.12 -0.55
CA TYR A 156 -4.45 -12.02 -0.04
C TYR A 156 -5.74 -12.02 -0.89
N VAL A 157 -6.12 -10.92 -1.53
CA VAL A 157 -7.22 -10.89 -2.50
C VAL A 157 -6.93 -11.82 -3.67
N THR A 158 -5.68 -11.86 -4.11
CA THR A 158 -5.24 -12.76 -5.18
C THR A 158 -5.31 -14.22 -4.75
N ASP A 159 -4.87 -14.55 -3.53
CA ASP A 159 -4.94 -15.92 -3.00
C ASP A 159 -6.39 -16.41 -2.92
N VAL A 160 -7.31 -15.56 -2.47
CA VAL A 160 -8.75 -15.84 -2.49
C VAL A 160 -9.24 -16.09 -3.92
N ALA A 161 -8.83 -15.27 -4.88
CA ALA A 161 -9.22 -15.42 -6.28
C ALA A 161 -8.69 -16.72 -6.90
N VAL A 162 -7.42 -17.06 -6.64
CA VAL A 162 -6.80 -18.33 -7.09
C VAL A 162 -7.55 -19.51 -6.48
N ASN A 163 -7.78 -19.52 -5.18
CA ASN A 163 -8.49 -20.61 -4.51
C ASN A 163 -9.93 -20.79 -5.03
N ILE A 164 -10.65 -19.68 -5.26
CA ILE A 164 -12.00 -19.73 -5.85
C ILE A 164 -11.94 -20.28 -7.27
N ALA A 165 -10.97 -19.86 -8.10
CA ALA A 165 -10.82 -20.37 -9.46
C ALA A 165 -10.54 -21.87 -9.49
N VAL A 166 -9.68 -22.37 -8.59
CA VAL A 166 -9.42 -23.82 -8.44
C VAL A 166 -10.72 -24.55 -8.07
N LEU A 167 -11.49 -24.06 -7.12
CA LEU A 167 -12.77 -24.68 -6.75
C LEU A 167 -13.77 -24.70 -7.91
N VAL A 168 -13.85 -23.60 -8.67
CA VAL A 168 -14.72 -23.50 -9.87
C VAL A 168 -14.23 -24.46 -10.95
N ALA A 169 -12.90 -24.53 -11.19
CA ALA A 169 -12.34 -25.44 -12.17
C ALA A 169 -12.62 -26.91 -11.85
N LEU A 170 -12.52 -27.31 -10.58
CA LEU A 170 -12.91 -28.65 -10.11
C LEU A 170 -14.37 -28.99 -10.40
N VAL A 171 -15.27 -28.01 -10.20
CA VAL A 171 -16.71 -28.18 -10.53
C VAL A 171 -16.91 -28.31 -12.04
N LEU A 172 -16.25 -27.47 -12.84
CA LEU A 172 -16.36 -27.51 -14.31
C LEU A 172 -15.78 -28.79 -14.87
N GLU A 173 -14.66 -29.27 -14.36
CA GLU A 173 -14.08 -30.55 -14.77
C GLU A 173 -15.02 -31.71 -14.43
N ARG A 174 -15.59 -31.71 -13.21
CA ARG A 174 -16.47 -32.79 -12.75
C ARG A 174 -17.79 -32.88 -13.52
N PHE A 175 -18.41 -31.75 -13.89
CA PHE A 175 -19.75 -31.71 -14.49
C PHE A 175 -19.74 -31.52 -15.99
N LEU A 176 -18.73 -30.82 -16.55
CA LEU A 176 -18.65 -30.50 -17.98
C LEU A 176 -17.47 -31.20 -18.69
N ALA A 177 -16.63 -31.96 -17.99
CA ALA A 177 -15.41 -32.56 -18.51
C ALA A 177 -14.48 -31.54 -19.21
N TRP A 178 -14.46 -30.29 -18.73
CA TRP A 178 -13.68 -29.21 -19.33
C TRP A 178 -12.30 -29.09 -18.67
N ASN A 179 -11.35 -29.94 -19.09
CA ASN A 179 -10.03 -30.11 -18.51
C ASN A 179 -9.10 -28.89 -18.67
N ARG A 180 -9.50 -27.85 -19.41
CA ARG A 180 -8.72 -26.61 -19.59
C ARG A 180 -9.23 -25.43 -18.77
N ALA A 181 -10.34 -25.61 -18.04
CA ALA A 181 -10.95 -24.54 -17.23
C ALA A 181 -9.98 -23.99 -16.18
N ASP A 182 -9.25 -24.85 -15.48
CA ASP A 182 -8.23 -24.49 -14.48
C ASP A 182 -7.14 -23.61 -15.11
N SER A 183 -6.55 -24.05 -16.21
CA SER A 183 -5.45 -23.31 -16.85
C SER A 183 -5.88 -21.95 -17.39
N ILE A 184 -7.10 -21.85 -17.94
CA ILE A 184 -7.63 -20.57 -18.43
C ILE A 184 -7.92 -19.63 -17.27
N GLY A 185 -8.53 -20.13 -16.20
CA GLY A 185 -8.79 -19.37 -14.98
C GLY A 185 -7.51 -18.85 -14.33
N ALA A 186 -6.51 -19.72 -14.19
CA ALA A 186 -5.21 -19.36 -13.62
C ALA A 186 -4.46 -18.34 -14.49
N LEU A 187 -4.54 -18.44 -15.82
CA LEU A 187 -3.96 -17.44 -16.72
C LEU A 187 -4.63 -16.07 -16.59
N ALA A 188 -5.97 -16.05 -16.50
CA ALA A 188 -6.70 -14.79 -16.28
C ALA A 188 -6.32 -14.13 -14.95
N ILE A 189 -6.17 -14.94 -13.89
CA ILE A 189 -5.72 -14.45 -12.57
C ILE A 189 -4.29 -13.96 -12.65
N SER A 190 -3.37 -14.67 -13.32
CA SER A 190 -1.99 -14.21 -13.52
C SER A 190 -1.93 -12.82 -14.17
N CYS A 191 -2.74 -12.56 -15.21
CA CYS A 191 -2.84 -11.24 -15.83
C CYS A 191 -3.37 -10.18 -14.85
N TYR A 192 -4.38 -10.52 -14.06
CA TYR A 192 -4.93 -9.63 -13.02
C TYR A 192 -3.88 -9.32 -11.93
N MET A 193 -3.11 -10.32 -11.49
CA MET A 193 -2.02 -10.13 -10.53
C MET A 193 -0.95 -9.17 -11.06
N LEU A 194 -0.52 -9.32 -12.32
CA LEU A 194 0.46 -8.42 -12.94
C LEU A 194 -0.06 -6.98 -13.01
N TRP A 195 -1.34 -6.82 -13.34
CA TRP A 195 -1.98 -5.51 -13.35
C TRP A 195 -1.96 -4.86 -11.95
N ASN A 196 -2.33 -5.60 -10.92
CA ASN A 196 -2.30 -5.13 -9.54
C ASN A 196 -0.86 -4.82 -9.08
N ALA A 197 0.08 -5.71 -9.33
CA ALA A 197 1.49 -5.52 -8.97
C ALA A 197 2.07 -4.24 -9.58
N ARG A 198 1.75 -3.98 -10.87
CA ARG A 198 2.12 -2.73 -11.53
C ARG A 198 1.51 -1.50 -10.82
N GLY A 199 0.22 -1.56 -10.49
CA GLY A 199 -0.47 -0.47 -9.78
C GLY A 199 0.17 -0.18 -8.41
N MET A 200 0.45 -1.22 -7.64
CA MET A 200 1.11 -1.12 -6.34
C MET A 200 2.53 -0.54 -6.47
N ALA A 201 3.32 -1.02 -7.44
CA ALA A 201 4.68 -0.53 -7.68
C ALA A 201 4.66 0.96 -8.02
N LEU A 202 3.79 1.39 -8.94
CA LEU A 202 3.67 2.79 -9.33
C LEU A 202 3.26 3.68 -8.14
N HIS A 203 2.29 3.24 -7.33
CA HIS A 203 1.87 4.00 -6.15
C HIS A 203 3.00 4.14 -5.11
N ALA A 204 3.73 3.05 -4.85
CA ALA A 204 4.90 3.09 -3.98
C ALA A 204 6.01 4.00 -4.52
N LEU A 205 6.27 3.97 -5.83
CA LEU A 205 7.26 4.84 -6.47
C LEU A 205 6.88 6.31 -6.42
N VAL A 206 5.61 6.67 -6.62
CA VAL A 206 5.09 8.03 -6.46
C VAL A 206 5.44 8.57 -5.08
N GLN A 207 5.19 7.79 -4.03
CA GLN A 207 5.49 8.18 -2.64
C GLN A 207 7.00 8.24 -2.36
N LEU A 208 7.80 7.31 -2.91
CA LEU A 208 9.26 7.28 -2.72
C LEU A 208 9.98 8.42 -3.44
N LEU A 209 9.47 8.85 -4.60
CA LEU A 209 10.05 9.89 -5.44
C LEU A 209 9.55 11.30 -5.08
N ASP A 210 8.89 11.46 -3.94
CA ASP A 210 8.38 12.76 -3.48
C ASP A 210 7.49 13.47 -4.50
N SER A 211 6.59 12.72 -5.15
CA SER A 211 5.63 13.33 -6.06
C SER A 211 4.69 14.28 -5.33
N GLU A 212 4.31 15.35 -6.01
CA GLU A 212 3.35 16.35 -5.52
C GLU A 212 2.00 15.70 -5.18
N LEU A 213 1.28 16.31 -4.24
CA LEU A 213 -0.13 15.99 -4.00
C LEU A 213 -0.98 16.32 -5.23
N ASP A 214 -2.18 15.74 -5.29
CA ASP A 214 -3.14 16.02 -6.36
C ASP A 214 -3.43 17.53 -6.49
N MET A 215 -3.65 17.99 -7.72
CA MET A 215 -3.91 19.40 -8.02
C MET A 215 -5.02 19.99 -7.14
N SER A 216 -6.08 19.24 -6.89
CA SER A 216 -7.19 19.66 -6.03
C SER A 216 -6.76 19.96 -4.59
N GLU A 217 -5.83 19.20 -4.04
CA GLU A 217 -5.30 19.43 -2.69
C GLU A 217 -4.37 20.65 -2.66
N ARG A 218 -3.55 20.83 -3.71
CA ARG A 218 -2.69 22.02 -3.87
C ARG A 218 -3.51 23.28 -3.99
N GLU A 219 -4.61 23.28 -4.77
CA GLU A 219 -5.55 24.40 -4.89
C GLU A 219 -6.23 24.73 -3.54
N ARG A 220 -6.54 23.72 -2.73
CA ARG A 220 -7.07 23.91 -1.38
C ARG A 220 -6.06 24.58 -0.45
N ILE A 221 -4.79 24.16 -0.51
CA ILE A 221 -3.68 24.78 0.24
C ILE A 221 -3.56 26.26 -0.19
N GLN A 222 -3.47 26.51 -1.48
CA GLN A 222 -3.35 27.86 -2.03
C GLN A 222 -4.51 28.78 -1.55
N SER A 223 -5.73 28.29 -1.66
CA SER A 223 -6.91 29.03 -1.25
C SER A 223 -6.93 29.33 0.25
N ALA A 224 -6.50 28.38 1.09
CA ALA A 224 -6.44 28.55 2.55
C ALA A 224 -5.42 29.61 2.95
N VAL A 225 -4.24 29.61 2.31
CA VAL A 225 -3.18 30.58 2.60
C VAL A 225 -3.56 31.96 2.10
N LEU A 226 -4.11 32.10 0.90
CA LEU A 226 -4.59 33.39 0.36
C LEU A 226 -5.74 33.98 1.18
N GLY A 227 -6.49 33.17 1.92
CA GLY A 227 -7.51 33.62 2.86
C GLY A 227 -6.96 34.24 4.15
N CYS A 228 -5.66 34.16 4.41
CA CYS A 228 -5.05 34.72 5.63
C CYS A 228 -4.84 36.23 5.50
N ALA A 229 -5.19 36.96 6.54
CA ALA A 229 -5.02 38.43 6.59
C ALA A 229 -3.53 38.81 6.50
N GLY A 230 -3.19 39.72 5.58
CA GLY A 230 -1.83 40.19 5.35
C GLY A 230 -1.04 39.40 4.30
N VAL A 231 -1.61 38.33 3.75
CA VAL A 231 -1.07 37.60 2.60
C VAL A 231 -1.47 38.33 1.31
N HIS A 232 -0.49 38.67 0.48
CA HIS A 232 -0.69 39.30 -0.84
C HIS A 232 -0.54 38.31 -1.98
N GLY A 233 0.27 37.26 -1.81
CA GLY A 233 0.51 36.21 -2.80
C GLY A 233 1.06 34.94 -2.17
N ILE A 234 1.00 33.85 -2.93
CA ILE A 234 1.60 32.56 -2.62
C ILE A 234 2.19 31.96 -3.90
N HIS A 235 3.39 31.41 -3.85
CA HIS A 235 4.02 30.73 -4.96
C HIS A 235 5.00 29.67 -4.48
N ASP A 236 5.60 28.94 -5.39
CA ASP A 236 6.57 27.86 -5.15
C ASP A 236 6.06 26.82 -4.14
N ILE A 237 4.77 26.47 -4.24
CA ILE A 237 4.16 25.46 -3.38
C ILE A 237 4.77 24.10 -3.74
N ARG A 238 5.37 23.45 -2.73
CA ARG A 238 5.91 22.08 -2.80
C ARG A 238 5.18 21.22 -1.79
N THR A 239 4.76 20.07 -2.25
CA THR A 239 4.07 19.11 -1.40
C THR A 239 4.65 17.72 -1.59
N ARG A 240 4.61 16.88 -0.55
CA ARG A 240 4.97 15.47 -0.67
C ARG A 240 4.31 14.65 0.44
N ASP A 241 4.02 13.39 0.11
CA ASP A 241 3.53 12.42 1.09
C ASP A 241 4.69 11.67 1.74
N GLY A 242 4.90 11.88 3.03
CA GLY A 242 5.89 11.17 3.85
C GLY A 242 5.45 9.80 4.36
N GLY A 243 4.21 9.39 4.09
CA GLY A 243 3.61 8.13 4.53
C GLY A 243 2.85 8.23 5.86
N ASP A 244 3.39 8.91 6.85
CA ASP A 244 2.72 9.19 8.13
C ASP A 244 2.19 10.62 8.20
N ARG A 245 2.73 11.52 7.40
CA ARG A 245 2.37 12.94 7.34
C ARG A 245 2.65 13.54 5.98
N VAL A 246 1.99 14.66 5.69
CA VAL A 246 2.23 15.47 4.51
C VAL A 246 3.25 16.55 4.85
N PHE A 247 4.19 16.82 3.93
CA PHE A 247 5.09 17.96 4.01
C PHE A 247 4.64 19.00 3.00
N VAL A 248 4.57 20.26 3.45
CA VAL A 248 4.13 21.39 2.63
C VAL A 248 5.09 22.55 2.86
N GLU A 249 5.68 23.03 1.78
CA GLU A 249 6.55 24.20 1.76
C GLU A 249 5.98 25.19 0.76
N PHE A 250 6.00 26.50 1.08
CA PHE A 250 5.52 27.54 0.18
C PHE A 250 6.09 28.90 0.54
N HIS A 251 6.11 29.80 -0.43
CA HIS A 251 6.46 31.20 -0.24
C HIS A 251 5.20 32.05 -0.07
N VAL A 252 5.22 32.97 0.90
CA VAL A 252 4.14 33.91 1.22
C VAL A 252 4.62 35.32 1.01
N GLU A 253 3.98 36.04 0.09
CA GLU A 253 4.26 37.44 -0.16
C GLU A 253 3.49 38.34 0.83
N VAL A 254 4.20 39.23 1.52
CA VAL A 254 3.67 40.19 2.50
C VAL A 254 4.12 41.61 2.19
N ASP A 255 3.54 42.64 2.84
CA ASP A 255 4.00 44.01 2.71
C ASP A 255 5.45 44.13 3.25
N GLY A 256 6.36 44.62 2.40
CA GLY A 256 7.77 44.78 2.71
C GLY A 256 8.08 45.85 3.78
N GLN A 257 7.10 46.63 4.22
CA GLN A 257 7.25 47.66 5.26
C GLN A 257 6.89 47.18 6.68
N ILE A 258 6.41 45.93 6.83
CA ILE A 258 6.09 45.37 8.13
C ILE A 258 7.34 44.92 8.90
N SER A 259 7.23 44.80 10.21
CA SER A 259 8.29 44.21 11.02
C SER A 259 8.46 42.73 10.75
N VAL A 260 9.67 42.19 11.01
CA VAL A 260 9.91 40.73 10.96
C VAL A 260 8.97 39.96 11.87
N GLU A 261 8.65 40.51 13.05
CA GLU A 261 7.69 39.93 13.99
C GLU A 261 6.30 39.79 13.35
N HIS A 262 5.81 40.85 12.71
CA HIS A 262 4.50 40.81 12.05
C HIS A 262 4.49 39.87 10.84
N GLY A 263 5.58 39.81 10.08
CA GLY A 263 5.75 38.85 8.98
C GLY A 263 5.73 37.41 9.50
N HIS A 264 6.41 37.13 10.60
CA HIS A 264 6.38 35.84 11.26
C HIS A 264 4.95 35.43 11.69
N ASP A 265 4.20 36.36 12.29
CA ASP A 265 2.80 36.12 12.67
C ASP A 265 1.90 35.76 11.46
N ILE A 266 2.17 36.35 10.28
CA ILE A 266 1.47 36.02 9.04
C ILE A 266 1.86 34.61 8.58
N GLY A 267 3.15 34.27 8.61
CA GLY A 267 3.66 32.95 8.32
C GLY A 267 3.01 31.87 9.18
N ASP A 268 2.99 32.07 10.50
CA ASP A 268 2.37 31.16 11.45
C ASP A 268 0.86 30.95 11.19
N ARG A 269 0.13 32.03 10.86
CA ARG A 269 -1.28 31.92 10.46
C ARG A 269 -1.46 31.10 9.19
N SER A 270 -0.58 31.31 8.22
CA SER A 270 -0.58 30.58 6.95
C SER A 270 -0.31 29.09 7.16
N GLU A 271 0.71 28.77 7.96
CA GLU A 271 0.99 27.37 8.34
C GLU A 271 -0.20 26.72 9.09
N ASN A 272 -0.82 27.44 10.02
CA ASN A 272 -1.96 26.94 10.79
C ASN A 272 -3.20 26.73 9.88
N ALA A 273 -3.39 27.56 8.84
CA ALA A 273 -4.45 27.36 7.85
C ALA A 273 -4.25 26.03 7.09
N VAL A 274 -3.02 25.72 6.70
CA VAL A 274 -2.69 24.44 6.06
C VAL A 274 -2.82 23.27 7.04
N LYS A 275 -2.35 23.42 8.29
CA LYS A 275 -2.50 22.39 9.34
C LYS A 275 -3.98 22.12 9.69
N ALA A 276 -4.88 23.08 9.48
CA ALA A 276 -6.32 22.85 9.62
C ALA A 276 -6.87 21.90 8.53
N LEU A 277 -6.29 21.92 7.33
CA LEU A 277 -6.64 20.98 6.24
C LEU A 277 -5.99 19.60 6.47
N PHE A 278 -4.74 19.60 6.93
CA PHE A 278 -3.91 18.40 7.15
C PHE A 278 -3.34 18.41 8.57
N PRO A 279 -4.07 17.90 9.58
CA PRO A 279 -3.68 18.01 11.00
C PRO A 279 -2.30 17.42 11.37
N ALA A 280 -1.80 16.46 10.56
CA ALA A 280 -0.49 15.84 10.75
C ALA A 280 0.60 16.44 9.83
N ALA A 281 0.30 17.52 9.10
CA ALA A 281 1.25 18.13 8.18
C ALA A 281 2.42 18.80 8.91
N ASP A 282 3.60 18.67 8.33
CA ASP A 282 4.77 19.48 8.62
C ASP A 282 4.81 20.60 7.57
N VAL A 283 4.66 21.84 8.03
CA VAL A 283 4.44 22.98 7.13
C VAL A 283 5.49 24.04 7.40
N ILE A 284 6.10 24.55 6.34
CA ILE A 284 7.09 25.62 6.37
C ILE A 284 6.63 26.73 5.42
N ALA A 285 6.43 27.94 5.95
CA ALA A 285 6.16 29.14 5.19
C ALA A 285 7.43 30.02 5.10
N HIS A 286 7.91 30.26 3.88
CA HIS A 286 8.94 31.26 3.63
C HIS A 286 8.27 32.61 3.39
N VAL A 287 8.49 33.56 4.32
CA VAL A 287 7.86 34.89 4.25
C VAL A 287 8.78 35.86 3.51
N GLU A 288 8.28 36.50 2.48
CA GLU A 288 9.04 37.46 1.65
C GLU A 288 8.22 38.70 1.29
N PRO A 289 8.87 39.86 1.03
CA PRO A 289 8.16 41.06 0.62
C PRO A 289 7.65 40.95 -0.84
N VAL A 290 6.46 41.51 -1.10
CA VAL A 290 5.86 41.62 -2.44
C VAL A 290 6.84 42.27 -3.39
N GLY A 291 6.97 41.72 -4.61
CA GLY A 291 7.71 42.31 -5.72
C GLY A 291 9.20 41.95 -5.77
N ILE A 292 9.66 40.98 -4.94
CA ILE A 292 10.98 40.41 -5.16
C ILE A 292 10.99 39.70 -6.51
N GLN A 293 12.03 40.00 -7.30
CA GLN A 293 12.31 39.29 -8.56
C GLN A 293 13.38 38.24 -8.27
N ASP A 294 12.97 37.05 -7.89
CA ASP A 294 13.82 35.85 -7.80
C ASP A 294 13.36 34.81 -8.84
N GLU A 295 14.21 33.82 -9.05
CA GLU A 295 13.93 32.72 -9.98
C GLU A 295 12.96 31.75 -9.30
N ARG A 296 11.66 31.83 -9.62
CA ARG A 296 10.62 30.99 -9.05
C ARG A 296 10.75 29.54 -9.51
N LEU A 297 10.47 28.59 -8.60
CA LEU A 297 10.41 27.18 -8.96
C LEU A 297 9.32 26.93 -10.01
N ASP A 298 8.17 27.60 -9.89
CA ASP A 298 7.04 27.50 -10.82
C ASP A 298 7.44 27.86 -12.27
N ASP A 299 8.49 28.69 -12.46
CA ASP A 299 9.03 29.04 -13.80
C ASP A 299 9.94 27.94 -14.37
N ARG A 300 10.54 27.09 -13.52
CA ARG A 300 11.45 26.00 -13.92
C ARG A 300 10.71 24.71 -14.24
N VAL A 301 9.56 24.49 -13.60
CA VAL A 301 8.77 23.28 -13.75
C VAL A 301 7.64 23.56 -14.72
N LYS A 302 7.89 23.32 -16.02
CA LYS A 302 6.89 23.45 -17.09
C LYS A 302 6.37 22.12 -17.54
#